data_f86eecac186be35d568f725ed660fcde
#
_entry.id   f86eecac186be35d568f725ed660fcde
#
_cell.length_a   1.000
_cell.length_b   1.000
_cell.length_c   1.000
_cell.angle_alpha   90.00
_cell.angle_beta   90.00
_cell.angle_gamma   90.00
#
_symmetry.space_group_name_H-M   'P 1'
#
loop_
_entity.id
_entity.type
_entity.pdbx_description
1 polymer ?
#
loop_
_entity_poly.entity_id
_entity_poly.type
_entity_poly.pdbx_seq_one_letter_code
_entity_poly.pdbx_strand_id
1 'polypeptide(L)'
;MPITYRLYEPKDLEPTVQLVQRVFYDVAPIPLETWAKMEAQDHITVLAEDGRRVVGAIPFAIRDFLIRPGVSIRGAFAHLVGVDEAYRKRGVGSGIMGLAKEALPDVCDAVFVYTGGEGHAPYTFYERNSFIDLHYSRFYILSNPRAEAPGEVKIEPLLPAALDETALNEAYQRVYQGYAGFPPRSPGYWKEALDSIIYVEIPSDFYLASVRRGSRLDGYAIFAYSEGSVVVLEMVADPQEEVLAENLLKGIIAAAAAHSAPIVRMVATYHHPAVPALTKLGFKPMKRAHANITAGQVFHFDKLWPKLSGGDSGMALCVWTPERELTLPGEGPVVTLEMKAPTLHRLFLCREDVQAAFLTERITSTTYPLPLDQLQQIFRPAPWVHHWLEWI
;
A
#
# COMPACT_ATOMS: atom_id res chain seq x y z
N MET A 1 6.20 -1.36 36.48
CA MET A 1 7.34 -0.47 36.08
C MET A 1 6.82 0.47 34.98
N PRO A 2 7.43 1.61 34.72
CA PRO A 2 7.06 2.44 33.59
C PRO A 2 7.34 1.68 32.28
N ILE A 3 6.49 1.87 31.27
CA ILE A 3 6.72 1.32 29.92
C ILE A 3 7.91 2.06 29.31
N THR A 4 8.87 1.33 28.76
CA THR A 4 9.99 1.87 28.01
C THR A 4 9.80 1.61 26.52
N TYR A 5 10.25 2.54 25.67
CA TYR A 5 10.17 2.45 24.23
C TYR A 5 11.56 2.45 23.63
N ARG A 6 11.84 1.57 22.70
CA ARG A 6 13.14 1.47 22.03
C ARG A 6 13.04 0.81 20.65
N LEU A 7 14.12 0.90 19.90
CA LEU A 7 14.26 0.16 18.66
C LEU A 7 14.52 -1.33 18.95
N TYR A 8 14.14 -2.17 18.00
CA TYR A 8 14.39 -3.60 18.00
C TYR A 8 15.90 -3.90 17.91
N GLU A 9 16.31 -4.95 18.59
CA GLU A 9 17.65 -5.55 18.50
C GLU A 9 17.50 -7.07 18.22
N PRO A 10 18.50 -7.77 17.64
CA PRO A 10 18.37 -9.20 17.30
C PRO A 10 17.94 -10.13 18.44
N LYS A 11 18.23 -9.77 19.68
CA LYS A 11 17.80 -10.50 20.90
C LYS A 11 16.28 -10.48 21.12
N ASP A 12 15.57 -9.57 20.44
CA ASP A 12 14.12 -9.35 20.59
C ASP A 12 13.30 -10.23 19.65
N LEU A 13 13.94 -11.00 18.77
CA LEU A 13 13.28 -11.83 17.76
C LEU A 13 12.17 -12.69 18.38
N GLU A 14 12.52 -13.56 19.30
CA GLU A 14 11.56 -14.49 19.88
C GLU A 14 10.47 -13.78 20.72
N PRO A 15 10.79 -12.82 21.62
CA PRO A 15 9.78 -12.05 22.34
C PRO A 15 8.80 -11.30 21.44
N THR A 16 9.28 -10.75 20.30
CA THR A 16 8.42 -10.02 19.35
C THR A 16 7.49 -10.95 18.61
N VAL A 17 8.00 -12.08 18.08
CA VAL A 17 7.15 -13.09 17.43
C VAL A 17 6.09 -13.64 18.39
N GLN A 18 6.45 -13.92 19.63
CA GLN A 18 5.49 -14.37 20.66
C GLN A 18 4.42 -13.29 20.95
N LEU A 19 4.77 -12.00 20.96
CA LEU A 19 3.77 -10.93 21.08
C LEU A 19 2.82 -10.95 19.90
N VAL A 20 3.35 -10.98 18.66
CA VAL A 20 2.53 -10.96 17.43
C VAL A 20 1.58 -12.15 17.40
N GLN A 21 2.04 -13.35 17.72
CA GLN A 21 1.18 -14.55 17.80
C GLN A 21 0.07 -14.43 18.85
N ARG A 22 0.33 -13.75 19.97
CA ARG A 22 -0.72 -13.52 20.99
C ARG A 22 -1.73 -12.47 20.54
N VAL A 23 -1.28 -11.46 19.81
CA VAL A 23 -2.13 -10.35 19.36
C VAL A 23 -2.97 -10.75 18.16
N PHE A 24 -2.41 -11.55 17.27
CA PHE A 24 -3.00 -12.03 16.02
C PHE A 24 -3.18 -13.57 16.11
N TYR A 25 -3.96 -14.02 17.08
CA TYR A 25 -4.17 -15.44 17.37
C TYR A 25 -4.91 -16.21 16.26
N ASP A 26 -5.57 -15.48 15.36
CA ASP A 26 -6.27 -15.96 14.17
C ASP A 26 -5.35 -16.06 12.94
N VAL A 27 -4.10 -15.61 13.08
CA VAL A 27 -3.07 -15.71 12.04
C VAL A 27 -2.20 -16.92 12.34
N ALA A 28 -1.86 -17.73 11.32
CA ALA A 28 -0.99 -18.89 11.51
C ALA A 28 0.38 -18.47 12.09
N PRO A 29 1.08 -19.36 12.78
CA PRO A 29 2.38 -19.05 13.37
C PRO A 29 3.39 -18.58 12.34
N ILE A 30 3.95 -17.37 12.53
CA ILE A 30 5.01 -16.84 11.68
C ILE A 30 6.31 -17.55 12.09
N PRO A 31 7.00 -18.25 11.17
CA PRO A 31 8.28 -18.87 11.48
C PRO A 31 9.32 -17.84 11.91
N LEU A 32 10.13 -18.15 12.93
CA LEU A 32 11.21 -17.27 13.40
C LEU A 32 12.17 -16.88 12.28
N GLU A 33 12.45 -17.82 11.36
CA GLU A 33 13.31 -17.57 10.20
C GLU A 33 12.74 -16.52 9.25
N THR A 34 11.42 -16.55 9.03
CA THR A 34 10.73 -15.55 8.19
C THR A 34 10.82 -14.18 8.83
N TRP A 35 10.57 -14.09 10.15
CA TRP A 35 10.71 -12.83 10.86
C TRP A 35 12.16 -12.33 10.87
N ALA A 36 13.14 -13.21 11.10
CA ALA A 36 14.56 -12.84 11.08
C ALA A 36 15.00 -12.34 9.69
N LYS A 37 14.50 -12.95 8.60
CA LYS A 37 14.77 -12.47 7.23
C LYS A 37 14.16 -11.09 7.01
N MET A 38 12.95 -10.85 7.48
CA MET A 38 12.27 -9.57 7.38
C MET A 38 13.06 -8.48 8.10
N GLU A 39 13.47 -8.71 9.35
CA GLU A 39 14.26 -7.74 10.15
C GLU A 39 15.68 -7.52 9.60
N ALA A 40 16.22 -8.48 8.85
CA ALA A 40 17.53 -8.33 8.20
C ALA A 40 17.47 -7.50 6.90
N GLN A 41 16.27 -7.23 6.38
CA GLN A 41 16.03 -6.35 5.26
C GLN A 41 15.88 -4.90 5.75
N ASP A 42 15.46 -4.00 4.88
CA ASP A 42 15.17 -2.61 5.21
C ASP A 42 13.93 -2.51 6.13
N HIS A 43 14.09 -2.86 7.42
CA HIS A 43 13.04 -2.74 8.44
C HIS A 43 13.50 -1.91 9.63
N ILE A 44 12.56 -1.22 10.24
CA ILE A 44 12.70 -0.59 11.56
C ILE A 44 11.52 -1.05 12.40
N THR A 45 11.81 -1.74 13.50
CA THR A 45 10.78 -2.17 14.44
C THR A 45 10.95 -1.39 15.75
N VAL A 46 9.85 -0.78 16.20
CA VAL A 46 9.78 -0.06 17.49
C VAL A 46 9.03 -0.92 18.49
N LEU A 47 9.61 -1.09 19.67
CA LEU A 47 9.10 -1.93 20.73
C LEU A 47 8.66 -1.10 21.95
N ALA A 48 7.69 -1.63 22.68
CA ALA A 48 7.34 -1.23 24.04
C ALA A 48 7.60 -2.37 25.00
N GLU A 49 8.24 -2.10 26.12
CA GLU A 49 8.59 -3.08 27.15
C GLU A 49 8.08 -2.71 28.53
N ASP A 50 7.59 -3.71 29.26
CA ASP A 50 7.39 -3.66 30.71
C ASP A 50 8.42 -4.57 31.38
N GLY A 51 9.47 -3.98 31.92
CA GLY A 51 10.64 -4.69 32.43
C GLY A 51 11.40 -5.41 31.30
N ARG A 52 11.26 -6.74 31.21
CA ARG A 52 11.88 -7.58 30.16
C ARG A 52 10.87 -8.15 29.17
N ARG A 53 9.60 -7.79 29.30
CA ARG A 53 8.53 -8.32 28.46
C ARG A 53 8.19 -7.35 27.35
N VAL A 54 8.28 -7.77 26.13
CA VAL A 54 7.74 -7.04 24.98
C VAL A 54 6.22 -7.06 25.05
N VAL A 55 5.61 -5.88 25.13
CA VAL A 55 4.16 -5.67 25.30
C VAL A 55 3.53 -4.90 24.16
N GLY A 56 4.33 -4.40 23.23
CA GLY A 56 3.88 -3.76 22.00
C GLY A 56 5.00 -3.73 20.96
N ALA A 57 4.61 -3.81 19.68
CA ALA A 57 5.52 -3.72 18.54
C ALA A 57 4.85 -3.07 17.35
N ILE A 58 5.59 -2.27 16.61
CA ILE A 58 5.23 -1.78 15.28
C ILE A 58 6.45 -1.93 14.36
N PRO A 59 6.46 -2.95 13.49
CA PRO A 59 7.42 -3.06 12.40
C PRO A 59 7.07 -2.09 11.27
N PHE A 60 8.09 -1.53 10.62
CA PHE A 60 8.01 -0.68 9.45
C PHE A 60 8.92 -1.23 8.37
N ALA A 61 8.34 -1.69 7.26
CA ALA A 61 9.09 -2.04 6.05
C ALA A 61 9.48 -0.76 5.32
N ILE A 62 10.77 -0.55 5.07
CA ILE A 62 11.29 0.63 4.38
C ILE A 62 11.52 0.29 2.93
N ARG A 63 10.80 0.93 2.01
CA ARG A 63 10.89 0.65 0.58
C ARG A 63 10.58 1.85 -0.29
N ASP A 64 11.00 1.78 -1.54
CA ASP A 64 10.61 2.76 -2.53
C ASP A 64 9.13 2.62 -2.85
N PHE A 65 8.48 3.75 -3.08
CA PHE A 65 7.05 3.83 -3.34
C PHE A 65 6.74 4.91 -4.37
N LEU A 66 6.04 4.54 -5.43
CA LEU A 66 5.62 5.46 -6.46
C LEU A 66 4.40 6.27 -5.99
N ILE A 67 4.56 7.58 -5.84
CA ILE A 67 3.46 8.49 -5.51
C ILE A 67 2.76 9.05 -6.76
N ARG A 68 3.49 9.10 -7.88
CA ARG A 68 2.98 9.33 -9.24
C ARG A 68 3.95 8.70 -10.25
N PRO A 69 3.56 8.54 -11.53
CA PRO A 69 4.47 8.07 -12.58
C PRO A 69 5.77 8.85 -12.60
N GLY A 70 6.90 8.15 -12.52
CA GLY A 70 8.23 8.73 -12.54
C GLY A 70 8.70 9.40 -11.23
N VAL A 71 7.87 9.43 -10.17
CA VAL A 71 8.27 9.99 -8.87
C VAL A 71 8.17 8.96 -7.78
N SER A 72 9.32 8.51 -7.31
CA SER A 72 9.47 7.59 -6.19
C SER A 72 9.97 8.29 -4.94
N ILE A 73 9.46 7.85 -3.81
CA ILE A 73 9.89 8.28 -2.47
C ILE A 73 10.28 7.07 -1.64
N ARG A 74 11.11 7.27 -0.62
CA ARG A 74 11.38 6.25 0.37
C ARG A 74 10.25 6.27 1.41
N GLY A 75 9.45 5.21 1.48
CA GLY A 75 8.30 5.08 2.39
C GLY A 75 8.53 4.03 3.46
N ALA A 76 8.05 4.29 4.68
CA ALA A 76 7.96 3.33 5.77
C ALA A 76 6.53 2.79 5.86
N PHE A 77 6.34 1.48 5.79
CA PHE A 77 5.02 0.83 5.83
C PHE A 77 4.84 0.10 7.14
N ALA A 78 3.96 0.63 8.01
CA ALA A 78 3.61 -0.02 9.27
C ALA A 78 2.79 -1.29 9.01
N HIS A 79 3.21 -2.41 9.59
CA HIS A 79 2.50 -3.68 9.50
C HIS A 79 2.54 -4.44 10.84
N LEU A 80 1.70 -5.47 11.02
CA LEU A 80 1.63 -6.27 12.23
C LEU A 80 1.63 -5.44 13.53
N VAL A 81 0.92 -4.31 13.51
CA VAL A 81 0.86 -3.34 14.62
C VAL A 81 0.14 -3.97 15.79
N GLY A 82 0.87 -4.33 16.83
CA GLY A 82 0.36 -5.11 17.95
C GLY A 82 0.65 -4.50 19.32
N VAL A 83 -0.37 -4.51 20.20
CA VAL A 83 -0.22 -4.24 21.63
C VAL A 83 -0.93 -5.35 22.40
N ASP A 84 -0.22 -5.97 23.34
CA ASP A 84 -0.76 -7.01 24.24
C ASP A 84 -2.05 -6.49 24.90
N GLU A 85 -3.08 -7.33 24.95
CA GLU A 85 -4.43 -6.95 25.38
C GLU A 85 -4.45 -6.26 26.74
N ALA A 86 -3.66 -6.77 27.70
CA ALA A 86 -3.55 -6.20 29.04
C ALA A 86 -2.98 -4.76 29.07
N TYR A 87 -2.35 -4.33 27.97
CA TYR A 87 -1.71 -3.01 27.83
C TYR A 87 -2.44 -2.07 26.87
N ARG A 88 -3.54 -2.54 26.26
CA ARG A 88 -4.36 -1.70 25.37
C ARG A 88 -5.02 -0.54 26.14
N LYS A 89 -5.35 0.53 25.42
CA LYS A 89 -5.98 1.76 25.96
C LYS A 89 -5.16 2.48 27.07
N ARG A 90 -3.87 2.16 27.21
CA ARG A 90 -2.94 2.76 28.17
C ARG A 90 -1.88 3.66 27.50
N GLY A 91 -2.09 4.03 26.25
CA GLY A 91 -1.18 4.89 25.49
C GLY A 91 0.04 4.18 24.87
N VAL A 92 0.18 2.86 25.04
CA VAL A 92 1.36 2.10 24.59
C VAL A 92 1.58 2.24 23.08
N GLY A 93 0.53 2.04 22.27
CA GLY A 93 0.65 2.21 20.82
C GLY A 93 1.06 3.64 20.41
N SER A 94 0.50 4.66 21.06
CA SER A 94 0.89 6.06 20.80
C SER A 94 2.32 6.36 21.22
N GLY A 95 2.82 5.75 22.30
CA GLY A 95 4.23 5.87 22.70
C GLY A 95 5.18 5.23 21.68
N ILE A 96 4.83 4.03 21.15
CA ILE A 96 5.60 3.40 20.07
C ILE A 96 5.61 4.32 18.84
N MET A 97 4.44 4.84 18.43
CA MET A 97 4.33 5.74 17.28
C MET A 97 5.07 7.06 17.50
N GLY A 98 5.15 7.54 18.75
CA GLY A 98 5.96 8.71 19.11
C GLY A 98 7.43 8.49 18.78
N LEU A 99 8.02 7.40 19.27
CA LEU A 99 9.42 7.05 18.98
C LEU A 99 9.63 6.75 17.46
N ALA A 100 8.66 6.12 16.81
CA ALA A 100 8.73 5.90 15.36
C ALA A 100 8.84 7.22 14.59
N LYS A 101 8.07 8.24 14.99
CA LYS A 101 8.13 9.58 14.36
C LYS A 101 9.46 10.31 14.57
N GLU A 102 10.23 9.92 15.58
CA GLU A 102 11.58 10.44 15.81
C GLU A 102 12.63 9.69 14.98
N ALA A 103 12.49 8.37 14.81
CA ALA A 103 13.47 7.52 14.13
C ALA A 103 13.28 7.43 12.60
N LEU A 104 12.03 7.38 12.12
CA LEU A 104 11.73 7.18 10.70
C LEU A 104 12.18 8.33 9.78
N PRO A 105 12.12 9.62 10.17
CA PRO A 105 12.56 10.71 9.31
C PRO A 105 14.01 10.63 8.83
N ASP A 106 14.88 9.93 9.57
CA ASP A 106 16.28 9.76 9.18
C ASP A 106 16.45 8.83 7.97
N VAL A 107 15.47 7.95 7.71
CA VAL A 107 15.58 6.86 6.73
C VAL A 107 14.49 6.87 5.65
N CYS A 108 13.42 7.65 5.82
CA CYS A 108 12.33 7.70 4.85
C CYS A 108 11.70 9.09 4.72
N ASP A 109 11.03 9.33 3.59
CA ASP A 109 10.37 10.60 3.25
C ASP A 109 8.96 10.67 3.83
N ALA A 110 8.30 9.51 3.99
CA ALA A 110 6.91 9.40 4.43
C ALA A 110 6.65 8.07 5.14
N VAL A 111 5.60 8.03 5.95
CA VAL A 111 5.12 6.79 6.58
C VAL A 111 3.70 6.48 6.10
N PHE A 112 3.43 5.18 5.93
CA PHE A 112 2.16 4.65 5.46
C PHE A 112 1.67 3.50 6.33
N VAL A 113 0.38 3.22 6.24
CA VAL A 113 -0.24 2.01 6.78
C VAL A 113 -1.38 1.58 5.88
N TYR A 114 -1.52 0.27 5.71
CA TYR A 114 -2.74 -0.34 5.19
C TYR A 114 -3.61 -0.74 6.38
N THR A 115 -4.81 -0.19 6.49
CA THR A 115 -5.69 -0.43 7.64
C THR A 115 -7.15 -0.53 7.19
N GLY A 116 -7.98 -1.08 8.05
CA GLY A 116 -9.43 -1.01 7.86
C GLY A 116 -9.94 0.42 7.99
N GLY A 117 -11.07 0.71 7.33
CA GLY A 117 -11.70 2.03 7.33
C GLY A 117 -12.37 2.41 8.66
N GLU A 118 -13.18 3.46 8.63
CA GLU A 118 -13.80 4.13 9.77
C GLU A 118 -14.55 3.21 10.77
N GLY A 119 -15.00 2.03 10.31
CA GLY A 119 -15.66 1.02 11.16
C GLY A 119 -14.71 0.10 11.94
N HIS A 120 -13.40 0.19 11.72
CA HIS A 120 -12.41 -0.68 12.34
C HIS A 120 -11.69 0.01 13.49
N ALA A 121 -11.45 -0.73 14.58
CA ALA A 121 -10.79 -0.22 15.78
C ALA A 121 -9.40 0.43 15.53
N PRO A 122 -8.55 -0.08 14.63
CA PRO A 122 -7.26 0.54 14.32
C PRO A 122 -7.37 1.92 13.67
N TYR A 123 -8.46 2.23 12.95
CA TYR A 123 -8.61 3.49 12.22
C TYR A 123 -8.42 4.72 13.13
N THR A 124 -9.15 4.76 14.24
CA THR A 124 -9.05 5.87 15.21
C THR A 124 -7.65 6.02 15.83
N PHE A 125 -6.89 4.92 15.92
CA PHE A 125 -5.52 4.98 16.40
C PHE A 125 -4.63 5.74 15.41
N TYR A 126 -4.74 5.46 14.11
CA TYR A 126 -3.94 6.16 13.09
C TYR A 126 -4.37 7.61 12.93
N GLU A 127 -5.67 7.90 12.94
CA GLU A 127 -6.19 9.26 12.90
C GLU A 127 -5.63 10.11 14.06
N ARG A 128 -5.65 9.59 15.31
CA ARG A 128 -5.08 10.27 16.48
C ARG A 128 -3.56 10.46 16.39
N ASN A 129 -2.87 9.66 15.59
CA ASN A 129 -1.45 9.80 15.31
C ASN A 129 -1.18 10.59 14.02
N SER A 130 -2.15 11.41 13.57
CA SER A 130 -2.02 12.34 12.43
C SER A 130 -1.84 11.67 11.07
N PHE A 131 -2.18 10.38 10.93
CA PHE A 131 -2.28 9.76 9.63
C PHE A 131 -3.52 10.27 8.92
N ILE A 132 -3.40 10.53 7.64
CA ILE A 132 -4.50 11.00 6.80
C ILE A 132 -4.86 9.95 5.77
N ASP A 133 -6.14 9.87 5.43
CA ASP A 133 -6.63 9.00 4.37
C ASP A 133 -6.12 9.47 3.01
N LEU A 134 -5.40 8.60 2.33
CA LEU A 134 -4.83 8.85 1.02
C LEU A 134 -5.61 8.15 -0.07
N HIS A 135 -6.00 6.91 0.19
CA HIS A 135 -6.59 6.07 -0.83
C HIS A 135 -7.46 4.96 -0.22
N TYR A 136 -8.53 4.59 -0.96
CA TYR A 136 -9.46 3.52 -0.57
C TYR A 136 -9.38 2.37 -1.56
N SER A 137 -9.30 1.14 -1.03
CA SER A 137 -9.46 -0.11 -1.77
C SER A 137 -10.60 -0.94 -1.16
N ARG A 138 -11.22 -1.81 -1.97
CA ARG A 138 -12.32 -2.65 -1.53
C ARG A 138 -12.07 -4.09 -1.93
N PHE A 139 -12.55 -5.01 -1.12
CA PHE A 139 -12.73 -6.38 -1.55
C PHE A 139 -13.90 -6.45 -2.53
N TYR A 140 -13.65 -6.99 -3.71
CA TYR A 140 -14.65 -7.46 -4.65
C TYR A 140 -14.81 -8.95 -4.44
N ILE A 141 -16.03 -9.41 -4.20
CA ILE A 141 -16.34 -10.78 -3.80
C ILE A 141 -17.33 -11.39 -4.78
N LEU A 142 -16.99 -12.57 -5.29
CA LEU A 142 -17.90 -13.46 -6.04
C LEU A 142 -18.18 -14.69 -5.18
N SER A 143 -19.45 -14.92 -4.84
CA SER A 143 -19.90 -16.11 -4.13
C SER A 143 -20.39 -17.17 -5.11
N ASN A 144 -20.20 -18.45 -4.79
CA ASN A 144 -20.58 -19.60 -5.62
C ASN A 144 -20.05 -19.47 -7.06
N PRO A 145 -18.72 -19.41 -7.24
CA PRO A 145 -18.09 -19.17 -8.52
C PRO A 145 -18.50 -20.26 -9.54
N ARG A 146 -18.91 -19.83 -10.72
CA ARG A 146 -19.26 -20.72 -11.85
C ARG A 146 -18.84 -20.04 -13.14
N ALA A 147 -17.91 -20.61 -13.86
CA ALA A 147 -17.56 -20.21 -15.21
C ALA A 147 -16.88 -21.38 -15.93
N GLU A 148 -16.92 -21.34 -17.25
CA GLU A 148 -16.06 -22.17 -18.08
C GLU A 148 -14.74 -21.43 -18.29
N ALA A 149 -13.62 -22.16 -18.16
CA ALA A 149 -12.31 -21.60 -18.39
C ALA A 149 -12.13 -21.31 -19.89
N PRO A 150 -11.75 -20.08 -20.28
CA PRO A 150 -11.38 -19.80 -21.66
C PRO A 150 -10.12 -20.60 -22.04
N GLY A 151 -10.13 -21.20 -23.23
CA GLY A 151 -9.04 -22.07 -23.68
C GLY A 151 -7.69 -21.39 -23.82
N GLU A 152 -7.65 -20.07 -23.89
CA GLU A 152 -6.41 -19.27 -23.95
C GLU A 152 -5.77 -18.99 -22.59
N VAL A 153 -6.50 -19.21 -21.49
CA VAL A 153 -5.98 -18.96 -20.12
C VAL A 153 -5.27 -20.21 -19.62
N LYS A 154 -3.98 -20.09 -19.40
CA LYS A 154 -3.19 -21.13 -18.76
C LYS A 154 -3.13 -20.87 -17.25
N ILE A 155 -3.38 -21.90 -16.46
CA ILE A 155 -3.23 -21.87 -15.01
C ILE A 155 -2.17 -22.89 -14.62
N GLU A 156 -1.18 -22.46 -13.87
CA GLU A 156 -0.07 -23.32 -13.43
C GLU A 156 0.35 -22.94 -11.99
N PRO A 157 0.88 -23.91 -11.22
CA PRO A 157 1.52 -23.62 -9.95
C PRO A 157 2.64 -22.60 -10.13
N LEU A 158 2.68 -21.61 -9.24
CA LEU A 158 3.68 -20.57 -9.25
C LEU A 158 4.82 -20.95 -8.31
N LEU A 159 5.97 -21.29 -8.85
CA LEU A 159 7.17 -21.58 -8.08
C LEU A 159 8.07 -20.32 -8.08
N PRO A 160 8.33 -19.67 -6.95
CA PRO A 160 9.12 -18.42 -6.90
C PRO A 160 10.49 -18.56 -7.58
N ALA A 161 11.12 -19.74 -7.47
CA ALA A 161 12.43 -20.02 -8.10
C ALA A 161 12.38 -20.15 -9.64
N ALA A 162 11.21 -20.39 -10.22
CA ALA A 162 11.01 -20.58 -11.67
C ALA A 162 10.28 -19.40 -12.35
N LEU A 163 10.11 -18.29 -11.65
CA LEU A 163 9.42 -17.11 -12.16
C LEU A 163 10.19 -16.44 -13.31
N ASP A 164 9.49 -16.21 -14.42
CA ASP A 164 9.95 -15.32 -15.48
C ASP A 164 9.64 -13.86 -15.10
N GLU A 165 10.39 -13.33 -14.13
CA GLU A 165 10.19 -11.96 -13.62
C GLU A 165 10.34 -10.91 -14.71
N THR A 166 11.12 -11.18 -15.76
CA THR A 166 11.26 -10.26 -16.89
C THR A 166 9.94 -10.11 -17.63
N ALA A 167 9.30 -11.22 -17.97
CA ALA A 167 8.00 -11.18 -18.65
C ALA A 167 6.90 -10.58 -17.76
N LEU A 168 6.91 -10.88 -16.46
CA LEU A 168 5.96 -10.27 -15.50
C LEU A 168 6.15 -8.75 -15.43
N ASN A 169 7.41 -8.28 -15.31
CA ASN A 169 7.72 -6.85 -15.23
C ASN A 169 7.34 -6.12 -16.54
N GLU A 170 7.65 -6.69 -17.71
CA GLU A 170 7.26 -6.11 -18.99
C GLU A 170 5.73 -5.95 -19.09
N ALA A 171 4.97 -6.96 -18.69
CA ALA A 171 3.51 -6.89 -18.66
C ALA A 171 3.02 -5.84 -17.66
N TYR A 172 3.60 -5.83 -16.44
CA TYR A 172 3.26 -4.88 -15.39
C TYR A 172 3.51 -3.43 -15.83
N GLN A 173 4.71 -3.13 -16.33
CA GLN A 173 5.07 -1.78 -16.78
C GLN A 173 4.17 -1.30 -17.93
N ARG A 174 3.82 -2.17 -18.87
CA ARG A 174 2.92 -1.83 -19.98
C ARG A 174 1.55 -1.38 -19.49
N VAL A 175 1.01 -2.03 -18.44
CA VAL A 175 -0.32 -1.72 -17.89
C VAL A 175 -0.27 -0.56 -16.92
N TYR A 176 0.74 -0.53 -16.03
CA TYR A 176 0.74 0.38 -14.89
C TYR A 176 1.68 1.58 -15.01
N GLN A 177 2.29 1.84 -16.20
CA GLN A 177 3.15 3.01 -16.43
C GLN A 177 2.49 4.38 -16.12
N GLY A 178 1.16 4.46 -16.19
CA GLY A 178 0.38 5.66 -15.89
C GLY A 178 -0.19 5.71 -14.48
N TYR A 179 0.13 4.71 -13.66
CA TYR A 179 -0.40 4.54 -12.30
C TYR A 179 0.68 4.74 -11.24
N ALA A 180 0.23 4.80 -9.99
CA ALA A 180 1.08 4.88 -8.81
C ALA A 180 0.41 4.20 -7.61
N GLY A 181 0.94 4.40 -6.39
CA GLY A 181 0.39 3.81 -5.18
C GLY A 181 0.92 2.42 -4.89
N PHE A 182 2.09 2.07 -5.44
CA PHE A 182 2.73 0.76 -5.30
C PHE A 182 4.27 0.87 -5.29
N PRO A 183 4.96 -0.13 -4.73
CA PRO A 183 6.41 -0.25 -4.86
C PRO A 183 6.84 -0.50 -6.32
N PRO A 184 7.94 0.11 -6.80
CA PRO A 184 8.51 -0.23 -8.11
C PRO A 184 8.83 -1.74 -8.19
N ARG A 185 8.56 -2.34 -9.34
CA ARG A 185 8.89 -3.75 -9.59
C ARG A 185 10.38 -3.87 -9.97
N SER A 186 11.24 -3.95 -8.95
CA SER A 186 12.67 -4.24 -9.12
C SER A 186 12.91 -5.73 -9.38
N PRO A 187 14.06 -6.12 -9.93
CA PRO A 187 14.44 -7.54 -10.01
C PRO A 187 14.38 -8.20 -8.63
N GLY A 188 13.79 -9.38 -8.56
CA GLY A 188 13.57 -10.10 -7.30
C GLY A 188 12.27 -9.76 -6.57
N TYR A 189 11.54 -8.73 -7.00
CA TYR A 189 10.35 -8.24 -6.30
C TYR A 189 9.30 -9.33 -6.02
N TRP A 190 8.90 -10.09 -7.06
CA TRP A 190 7.84 -11.11 -6.88
C TRP A 190 8.30 -12.26 -5.99
N LYS A 191 9.58 -12.63 -6.10
CA LYS A 191 10.16 -13.67 -5.24
C LYS A 191 10.13 -13.22 -3.78
N GLU A 192 10.60 -12.00 -3.51
CA GLU A 192 10.60 -11.42 -2.16
C GLU A 192 9.18 -11.26 -1.62
N ALA A 193 8.27 -10.73 -2.42
CA ALA A 193 6.88 -10.53 -2.02
C ALA A 193 6.17 -11.85 -1.70
N LEU A 194 6.38 -12.89 -2.50
CA LEU A 194 5.78 -14.21 -2.27
C LEU A 194 6.42 -14.95 -1.08
N ASP A 195 7.74 -14.76 -0.85
CA ASP A 195 8.45 -15.35 0.29
C ASP A 195 8.11 -14.63 1.62
N SER A 196 7.71 -13.34 1.55
CA SER A 196 7.42 -12.49 2.72
C SER A 196 5.95 -12.33 3.02
N ILE A 197 5.03 -12.98 2.33
CA ILE A 197 3.62 -12.96 2.69
C ILE A 197 3.45 -13.58 4.08
N ILE A 198 3.51 -12.70 5.06
CA ILE A 198 3.36 -13.00 6.48
C ILE A 198 1.88 -13.12 6.85
N TYR A 199 0.97 -12.58 6.03
CA TYR A 199 -0.46 -12.70 6.26
C TYR A 199 -0.95 -14.10 5.87
N VAL A 200 -1.05 -14.88 6.85
CA VAL A 200 -1.23 -16.31 6.86
C VAL A 200 -2.64 -16.76 6.53
N GLU A 201 -3.53 -15.85 6.23
CA GLU A 201 -4.75 -16.19 5.52
C GLU A 201 -4.48 -16.75 4.11
N ILE A 202 -3.20 -16.70 3.65
CA ILE A 202 -2.82 -17.08 2.31
C ILE A 202 -1.82 -18.23 2.42
N PRO A 203 -2.20 -19.45 2.07
CA PRO A 203 -1.33 -20.62 2.09
C PRO A 203 -0.17 -20.45 1.07
N SER A 204 0.87 -21.23 1.25
CA SER A 204 2.11 -21.20 0.46
C SER A 204 1.95 -21.62 -1.01
N ASP A 205 0.77 -22.08 -1.42
CA ASP A 205 0.52 -22.56 -2.77
C ASP A 205 -0.05 -21.44 -3.65
N PHE A 206 0.85 -20.84 -4.43
CA PHE A 206 0.49 -19.80 -5.37
C PHE A 206 0.28 -20.35 -6.77
N TYR A 207 -0.55 -19.67 -7.54
CA TYR A 207 -0.84 -20.01 -8.93
C TYR A 207 -0.74 -18.78 -9.81
N LEU A 208 -0.32 -19.02 -11.06
CA LEU A 208 -0.29 -18.02 -12.12
C LEU A 208 -1.38 -18.36 -13.15
N ALA A 209 -2.35 -17.46 -13.33
CA ALA A 209 -3.20 -17.43 -14.49
C ALA A 209 -2.56 -16.51 -15.53
N SER A 210 -2.38 -16.97 -16.76
CA SER A 210 -1.68 -16.20 -17.78
C SER A 210 -2.32 -16.35 -19.17
N VAL A 211 -2.22 -15.27 -19.97
CA VAL A 211 -2.53 -15.27 -21.40
C VAL A 211 -1.29 -14.82 -22.15
N ARG A 212 -0.87 -15.63 -23.16
CA ARG A 212 0.30 -15.34 -23.98
C ARG A 212 -0.08 -15.29 -25.47
N ARG A 213 0.55 -14.39 -26.22
CA ARG A 213 0.56 -14.36 -27.67
C ARG A 213 1.98 -14.62 -28.20
N GLY A 214 2.22 -15.84 -28.61
CA GLY A 214 3.59 -16.30 -28.90
C GLY A 214 4.43 -16.31 -27.61
N SER A 215 5.58 -15.63 -27.61
CA SER A 215 6.45 -15.51 -26.43
C SER A 215 6.02 -14.40 -25.46
N ARG A 216 5.20 -13.45 -25.92
CA ARG A 216 4.81 -12.28 -25.10
C ARG A 216 3.73 -12.65 -24.09
N LEU A 217 3.93 -12.24 -22.84
CA LEU A 217 2.92 -12.28 -21.78
C LEU A 217 2.00 -11.06 -21.92
N ASP A 218 0.75 -11.27 -22.36
CA ASP A 218 -0.21 -10.18 -22.55
C ASP A 218 -0.84 -9.73 -21.23
N GLY A 219 -1.17 -10.69 -20.38
CA GLY A 219 -1.66 -10.41 -19.05
C GLY A 219 -1.53 -11.62 -18.14
N TYR A 220 -1.62 -11.35 -16.84
CA TYR A 220 -1.53 -12.40 -15.81
C TYR A 220 -2.30 -12.02 -14.55
N ALA A 221 -2.55 -13.05 -13.73
CA ALA A 221 -2.97 -12.86 -12.35
C ALA A 221 -2.26 -13.88 -11.45
N ILE A 222 -1.76 -13.41 -10.30
CA ILE A 222 -1.26 -14.25 -9.23
C ILE A 222 -2.39 -14.45 -8.23
N PHE A 223 -2.68 -15.70 -7.88
CA PHE A 223 -3.71 -16.02 -6.92
C PHE A 223 -3.31 -17.20 -6.04
N ALA A 224 -4.01 -17.37 -4.92
CA ALA A 224 -3.80 -18.47 -3.99
C ALA A 224 -5.14 -19.02 -3.50
N TYR A 225 -5.14 -20.28 -3.07
CA TYR A 225 -6.24 -20.86 -2.31
C TYR A 225 -6.02 -20.54 -0.83
N SER A 226 -7.02 -19.98 -0.20
CA SER A 226 -7.07 -19.69 1.22
C SER A 226 -8.33 -20.34 1.79
N GLU A 227 -8.43 -20.54 3.09
CA GLU A 227 -9.54 -21.20 3.77
C GLU A 227 -10.91 -20.92 3.15
N GLY A 228 -11.42 -21.85 2.33
CA GLY A 228 -12.70 -21.74 1.63
C GLY A 228 -12.79 -20.58 0.60
N SER A 229 -11.69 -20.00 0.14
CA SER A 229 -11.71 -18.94 -0.87
C SER A 229 -10.51 -19.00 -1.81
N VAL A 230 -10.66 -18.41 -2.99
CA VAL A 230 -9.56 -18.04 -3.88
C VAL A 230 -9.31 -16.55 -3.73
N VAL A 231 -8.06 -16.18 -3.52
CA VAL A 231 -7.63 -14.79 -3.33
C VAL A 231 -6.77 -14.37 -4.50
N VAL A 232 -7.19 -13.36 -5.23
CA VAL A 232 -6.37 -12.75 -6.29
C VAL A 232 -5.46 -11.71 -5.64
N LEU A 233 -4.16 -11.95 -5.71
CA LEU A 233 -3.11 -11.16 -5.07
C LEU A 233 -2.64 -10.00 -5.93
N GLU A 234 -2.43 -10.28 -7.22
CA GLU A 234 -2.05 -9.29 -8.22
C GLU A 234 -2.73 -9.63 -9.55
N MET A 235 -3.16 -8.64 -10.28
CA MET A 235 -3.74 -8.82 -11.61
C MET A 235 -3.26 -7.73 -12.56
N VAL A 236 -2.75 -8.15 -13.70
CA VAL A 236 -2.22 -7.30 -14.76
C VAL A 236 -2.94 -7.63 -16.06
N ALA A 237 -3.75 -6.71 -16.51
CA ALA A 237 -4.48 -6.84 -17.79
C ALA A 237 -4.62 -5.45 -18.43
N ASP A 238 -4.26 -5.33 -19.70
CA ASP A 238 -4.35 -4.07 -20.42
C ASP A 238 -5.81 -3.61 -20.49
N PRO A 239 -6.15 -2.43 -19.98
CA PRO A 239 -7.52 -1.92 -20.01
C PRO A 239 -8.03 -1.65 -21.44
N GLN A 240 -7.15 -1.54 -22.43
CA GLN A 240 -7.52 -1.43 -23.85
C GLN A 240 -7.93 -2.77 -24.46
N GLU A 241 -7.57 -3.88 -23.82
CA GLU A 241 -7.99 -5.22 -24.20
C GLU A 241 -9.14 -5.68 -23.28
N GLU A 242 -10.35 -5.20 -23.54
CA GLU A 242 -11.54 -5.39 -22.68
C GLU A 242 -11.80 -6.85 -22.26
N VAL A 243 -11.42 -7.81 -23.10
CA VAL A 243 -11.68 -9.24 -22.88
C VAL A 243 -10.61 -9.89 -22.01
N LEU A 244 -9.40 -9.32 -21.94
CA LEU A 244 -8.27 -9.95 -21.28
C LEU A 244 -8.49 -10.12 -19.75
N ALA A 245 -8.89 -9.05 -19.07
CA ALA A 245 -9.21 -9.09 -17.65
C ALA A 245 -10.37 -10.07 -17.36
N GLU A 246 -11.40 -10.06 -18.21
CA GLU A 246 -12.55 -10.97 -18.10
C GLU A 246 -12.11 -12.43 -18.23
N ASN A 247 -11.27 -12.75 -19.22
CA ASN A 247 -10.80 -14.11 -19.46
C ASN A 247 -9.91 -14.62 -18.31
N LEU A 248 -8.98 -13.82 -17.83
CA LEU A 248 -8.18 -14.17 -16.65
C LEU A 248 -9.07 -14.47 -15.43
N LEU A 249 -10.05 -13.61 -15.16
CA LEU A 249 -11.00 -13.84 -14.05
C LEU A 249 -11.86 -15.09 -14.27
N LYS A 250 -12.35 -15.35 -15.48
CA LYS A 250 -13.09 -16.60 -15.80
C LYS A 250 -12.23 -17.84 -15.56
N GLY A 251 -10.96 -17.80 -15.93
CA GLY A 251 -10.02 -18.88 -15.64
C GLY A 251 -9.90 -19.13 -14.13
N ILE A 252 -9.71 -18.08 -13.34
CA ILE A 252 -9.63 -18.15 -11.86
C ILE A 252 -10.97 -18.66 -11.27
N ILE A 253 -12.11 -18.17 -11.76
CA ILE A 253 -13.43 -18.61 -11.31
C ILE A 253 -13.64 -20.11 -11.60
N ALA A 254 -13.23 -20.58 -12.78
CA ALA A 254 -13.30 -22.01 -13.12
C ALA A 254 -12.37 -22.86 -12.22
N ALA A 255 -11.17 -22.40 -11.96
CA ALA A 255 -10.24 -23.04 -11.03
C ALA A 255 -10.83 -23.10 -9.59
N ALA A 256 -11.44 -22.01 -9.12
CA ALA A 256 -12.12 -21.97 -7.82
C ALA A 256 -13.26 -22.98 -7.76
N ALA A 257 -14.09 -23.07 -8.81
CA ALA A 257 -15.18 -24.04 -8.92
C ALA A 257 -14.65 -25.49 -8.89
N ALA A 258 -13.57 -25.77 -9.63
CA ALA A 258 -12.95 -27.11 -9.65
C ALA A 258 -12.40 -27.53 -8.28
N HIS A 259 -11.96 -26.60 -7.47
CA HIS A 259 -11.49 -26.82 -6.10
C HIS A 259 -12.59 -26.66 -5.04
N SER A 260 -13.87 -26.55 -5.47
CA SER A 260 -15.01 -26.34 -4.57
C SER A 260 -14.86 -25.14 -3.61
N ALA A 261 -14.09 -24.12 -4.02
CA ALA A 261 -13.96 -22.90 -3.25
C ALA A 261 -15.24 -22.06 -3.42
N PRO A 262 -16.00 -21.75 -2.36
CA PRO A 262 -17.27 -21.05 -2.45
C PRO A 262 -17.13 -19.55 -2.77
N ILE A 263 -15.92 -18.99 -2.67
CA ILE A 263 -15.67 -17.56 -2.80
C ILE A 263 -14.41 -17.29 -3.65
N VAL A 264 -14.50 -16.30 -4.54
CA VAL A 264 -13.34 -15.63 -5.14
C VAL A 264 -13.33 -14.19 -4.67
N ARG A 265 -12.19 -13.72 -4.19
CA ARG A 265 -12.02 -12.35 -3.69
C ARG A 265 -10.79 -11.66 -4.27
N MET A 266 -10.91 -10.37 -4.55
CA MET A 266 -9.83 -9.53 -5.03
C MET A 266 -9.91 -8.15 -4.36
N VAL A 267 -8.78 -7.62 -3.90
CA VAL A 267 -8.68 -6.22 -3.48
C VAL A 267 -8.46 -5.37 -4.72
N ALA A 268 -9.27 -4.36 -4.90
CA ALA A 268 -9.09 -3.41 -5.98
C ALA A 268 -9.47 -1.99 -5.54
N THR A 269 -8.75 -1.03 -6.09
CA THR A 269 -9.07 0.38 -5.99
C THR A 269 -10.08 0.76 -7.06
N TYR A 270 -10.73 1.89 -6.92
CA TYR A 270 -11.68 2.37 -7.93
C TYR A 270 -11.06 2.49 -9.34
N HIS A 271 -9.78 2.83 -9.41
CA HIS A 271 -9.06 3.01 -10.68
C HIS A 271 -8.41 1.73 -11.21
N HIS A 272 -8.56 0.60 -10.54
CA HIS A 272 -7.92 -0.65 -10.96
C HIS A 272 -8.48 -1.11 -12.32
N PRO A 273 -7.61 -1.43 -13.31
CA PRO A 273 -8.05 -1.83 -14.67
C PRO A 273 -9.05 -2.99 -14.72
N ALA A 274 -9.01 -3.90 -13.76
CA ALA A 274 -9.90 -5.06 -13.69
C ALA A 274 -11.33 -4.74 -13.19
N VAL A 275 -11.61 -3.55 -12.64
CA VAL A 275 -12.90 -3.23 -12.02
C VAL A 275 -14.09 -3.38 -12.98
N PRO A 276 -14.02 -2.98 -14.28
CA PRO A 276 -15.09 -3.24 -15.22
C PRO A 276 -15.40 -4.74 -15.40
N ALA A 277 -14.35 -5.57 -15.53
CA ALA A 277 -14.50 -7.02 -15.68
C ALA A 277 -15.05 -7.68 -14.39
N LEU A 278 -14.57 -7.27 -13.21
CA LEU A 278 -15.10 -7.71 -11.91
C LEU A 278 -16.61 -7.44 -11.84
N THR A 279 -17.03 -6.24 -12.19
CA THR A 279 -18.44 -5.83 -12.17
C THR A 279 -19.29 -6.65 -13.16
N LYS A 280 -18.80 -6.83 -14.38
CA LYS A 280 -19.45 -7.61 -15.44
C LYS A 280 -19.64 -9.08 -15.04
N LEU A 281 -18.66 -9.66 -14.35
CA LEU A 281 -18.69 -11.05 -13.87
C LEU A 281 -19.47 -11.22 -12.56
N GLY A 282 -20.09 -10.16 -12.04
CA GLY A 282 -20.97 -10.23 -10.88
C GLY A 282 -20.28 -10.14 -9.51
N PHE A 283 -19.00 -9.80 -9.48
CA PHE A 283 -18.35 -9.49 -8.21
C PHE A 283 -19.03 -8.29 -7.54
N LYS A 284 -19.22 -8.36 -6.25
CA LYS A 284 -19.80 -7.30 -5.44
C LYS A 284 -18.74 -6.63 -4.58
N PRO A 285 -18.58 -5.31 -4.64
CA PRO A 285 -17.70 -4.60 -3.75
C PRO A 285 -18.26 -4.65 -2.32
N MET A 286 -17.41 -4.90 -1.33
CA MET A 286 -17.79 -4.75 0.08
C MET A 286 -18.22 -3.32 0.38
N LYS A 287 -19.07 -3.14 1.38
CA LYS A 287 -19.53 -1.81 1.81
C LYS A 287 -18.34 -0.93 2.20
N ARG A 288 -18.46 0.38 2.03
CA ARG A 288 -17.40 1.37 2.34
C ARG A 288 -16.90 1.25 3.80
N ALA A 289 -17.77 0.93 4.74
CA ALA A 289 -17.39 0.72 6.14
C ALA A 289 -16.36 -0.42 6.35
N HIS A 290 -16.22 -1.30 5.37
CA HIS A 290 -15.23 -2.39 5.36
C HIS A 290 -14.17 -2.18 4.26
N ALA A 291 -14.03 -0.95 3.76
CA ALA A 291 -12.96 -0.64 2.83
C ALA A 291 -11.62 -0.65 3.57
N ASN A 292 -10.56 -1.03 2.85
CA ASN A 292 -9.22 -0.83 3.32
C ASN A 292 -8.75 0.57 2.92
N ILE A 293 -7.96 1.18 3.77
CA ILE A 293 -7.45 2.53 3.58
C ILE A 293 -5.93 2.46 3.57
N THR A 294 -5.32 3.11 2.59
CA THR A 294 -3.94 3.55 2.70
C THR A 294 -3.96 4.89 3.39
N ALA A 295 -3.45 4.96 4.60
CA ALA A 295 -3.27 6.21 5.32
C ALA A 295 -1.78 6.50 5.49
N GLY A 296 -1.41 7.77 5.62
CA GLY A 296 0.00 8.15 5.75
C GLY A 296 0.23 9.60 6.08
N GLN A 297 1.50 9.95 6.21
CA GLN A 297 1.96 11.33 6.41
C GLN A 297 3.38 11.52 5.85
N VAL A 298 3.67 12.72 5.38
CA VAL A 298 4.98 13.14 4.87
C VAL A 298 5.81 13.67 6.02
N PHE A 299 7.09 13.30 6.06
CA PHE A 299 8.08 13.86 6.98
C PHE A 299 8.87 15.00 6.32
N HIS A 300 9.32 14.81 5.09
CA HIS A 300 10.26 15.68 4.38
C HIS A 300 9.64 16.33 3.13
N PHE A 301 8.93 17.43 3.31
CA PHE A 301 8.38 18.21 2.19
C PHE A 301 9.50 18.84 1.35
N ASP A 302 10.60 19.24 1.97
CA ASP A 302 11.79 19.78 1.34
C ASP A 302 12.49 18.77 0.41
N LYS A 303 12.54 17.50 0.78
CA LYS A 303 13.08 16.42 -0.07
C LYS A 303 12.12 16.04 -1.21
N LEU A 304 10.81 16.16 -0.97
CA LEU A 304 9.81 15.85 -1.99
C LEU A 304 9.66 16.97 -3.03
N TRP A 305 9.81 18.21 -2.63
CA TRP A 305 9.63 19.35 -3.51
C TRP A 305 10.46 19.27 -4.81
N PRO A 306 11.79 19.08 -4.79
CA PRO A 306 12.56 18.94 -6.03
C PRO A 306 12.17 17.72 -6.85
N LYS A 307 11.76 16.61 -6.24
CA LYS A 307 11.26 15.42 -6.94
C LYS A 307 9.96 15.72 -7.71
N LEU A 308 9.06 16.52 -7.12
CA LEU A 308 7.78 16.87 -7.71
C LEU A 308 7.92 17.96 -8.77
N SER A 309 8.78 18.96 -8.54
CA SER A 309 8.97 20.09 -9.43
C SER A 309 9.95 19.82 -10.59
N GLY A 310 10.63 18.67 -10.59
CA GLY A 310 11.63 18.34 -11.61
C GLY A 310 12.98 19.03 -11.43
N GLY A 311 13.26 19.53 -10.22
CA GLY A 311 14.52 20.17 -9.86
C GLY A 311 14.56 21.69 -10.12
N ASP A 312 13.94 22.15 -11.19
CA ASP A 312 13.76 23.58 -11.49
C ASP A 312 12.27 23.89 -11.61
N SER A 313 11.68 24.31 -10.50
CA SER A 313 10.25 24.60 -10.46
C SER A 313 9.87 25.91 -11.12
N GLY A 314 10.85 26.78 -11.41
CA GLY A 314 10.59 28.17 -11.81
C GLY A 314 9.79 28.98 -10.79
N MET A 315 9.57 28.44 -9.57
CA MET A 315 8.91 29.11 -8.43
C MET A 315 9.45 28.62 -7.10
N ALA A 316 9.41 29.46 -6.09
CA ALA A 316 9.50 29.08 -4.69
C ALA A 316 8.10 28.90 -4.10
N LEU A 317 7.92 27.99 -3.17
CA LEU A 317 6.62 27.73 -2.55
C LEU A 317 6.69 28.04 -1.05
N CYS A 318 5.80 28.91 -0.58
CA CYS A 318 5.55 29.14 0.84
C CYS A 318 4.19 28.56 1.21
N VAL A 319 4.14 27.65 2.17
CA VAL A 319 2.88 27.04 2.61
C VAL A 319 2.63 27.35 4.08
N TRP A 320 1.49 27.93 4.34
CA TRP A 320 1.02 28.21 5.69
C TRP A 320 -0.03 27.19 6.10
N THR A 321 0.18 26.57 7.26
CA THR A 321 -0.82 25.77 7.95
C THR A 321 -1.02 26.33 9.35
N PRO A 322 -2.10 25.97 10.05
CA PRO A 322 -2.28 26.40 11.46
C PRO A 322 -1.13 26.00 12.39
N GLU A 323 -0.38 24.94 12.02
CA GLU A 323 0.68 24.36 12.87
C GLU A 323 2.08 24.89 12.50
N ARG A 324 2.29 25.32 11.24
CA ARG A 324 3.62 25.71 10.77
C ARG A 324 3.59 26.51 9.46
N GLU A 325 4.69 27.23 9.22
CA GLU A 325 5.08 27.75 7.92
C GLU A 325 6.17 26.87 7.32
N LEU A 326 6.06 26.60 6.01
CA LEU A 326 7.00 25.80 5.23
C LEU A 326 7.45 26.63 4.02
N THR A 327 8.75 26.90 3.91
CA THR A 327 9.34 27.56 2.73
C THR A 327 10.17 26.57 1.95
N LEU A 328 9.82 26.40 0.66
CA LEU A 328 10.48 25.50 -0.28
C LEU A 328 11.18 26.31 -1.36
N PRO A 329 12.46 26.04 -1.63
CA PRO A 329 13.28 26.88 -2.53
C PRO A 329 12.87 26.72 -3.99
N GLY A 330 13.13 27.79 -4.79
CA GLY A 330 12.99 27.82 -6.23
C GLY A 330 13.54 29.12 -6.80
N GLU A 331 13.82 29.17 -8.10
CA GLU A 331 14.48 30.34 -8.74
C GLU A 331 13.48 31.44 -9.17
N GLY A 332 12.19 31.19 -9.10
CA GLY A 332 11.13 32.09 -9.56
C GLY A 332 10.41 32.83 -8.44
N PRO A 333 9.22 33.38 -8.74
CA PRO A 333 8.41 34.08 -7.77
C PRO A 333 7.98 33.15 -6.62
N VAL A 334 7.82 33.74 -5.43
CA VAL A 334 7.28 33.03 -4.28
C VAL A 334 5.77 32.92 -4.42
N VAL A 335 5.26 31.69 -4.45
CA VAL A 335 3.82 31.38 -4.40
C VAL A 335 3.45 31.02 -2.98
N THR A 336 2.53 31.77 -2.39
CA THR A 336 2.06 31.52 -1.03
C THR A 336 0.73 30.81 -1.06
N LEU A 337 0.64 29.64 -0.42
CA LEU A 337 -0.55 28.83 -0.26
C LEU A 337 -0.92 28.69 1.22
N GLU A 338 -2.19 28.77 1.52
CA GLU A 338 -2.73 28.50 2.86
C GLU A 338 -3.60 27.26 2.81
N MET A 339 -3.41 26.31 3.72
CA MET A 339 -4.18 25.06 3.79
C MET A 339 -4.05 24.39 5.16
N LYS A 340 -4.89 23.40 5.41
CA LYS A 340 -4.75 22.51 6.58
C LYS A 340 -3.70 21.41 6.32
N ALA A 341 -3.07 20.91 7.38
CA ALA A 341 -2.08 19.84 7.28
C ALA A 341 -2.54 18.60 6.48
N PRO A 342 -3.78 18.08 6.60
CA PRO A 342 -4.23 16.97 5.75
C PRO A 342 -4.19 17.28 4.25
N THR A 343 -4.55 18.49 3.85
CA THR A 343 -4.48 18.92 2.43
C THR A 343 -3.03 19.00 1.96
N LEU A 344 -2.12 19.54 2.79
CA LEU A 344 -0.70 19.60 2.50
C LEU A 344 -0.09 18.21 2.25
N HIS A 345 -0.35 17.25 3.13
CA HIS A 345 0.14 15.88 2.94
C HIS A 345 -0.43 15.23 1.68
N ARG A 346 -1.73 15.39 1.40
CA ARG A 346 -2.33 14.86 0.16
C ARG A 346 -1.74 15.51 -1.09
N LEU A 347 -1.50 16.80 -1.05
CA LEU A 347 -0.89 17.55 -2.14
C LEU A 347 0.49 16.96 -2.50
N PHE A 348 1.37 16.81 -1.51
CA PHE A 348 2.72 16.29 -1.70
C PHE A 348 2.78 14.80 -2.02
N LEU A 349 1.74 14.04 -1.71
CA LEU A 349 1.59 12.65 -2.11
C LEU A 349 0.80 12.48 -3.42
N CYS A 350 0.56 13.57 -4.17
CA CYS A 350 -0.19 13.57 -5.43
C CYS A 350 -1.60 12.96 -5.28
N ARG A 351 -2.25 13.20 -4.13
CA ARG A 351 -3.62 12.76 -3.80
C ARG A 351 -4.63 13.89 -3.75
N GLU A 352 -4.22 15.10 -4.07
CA GLU A 352 -5.06 16.29 -4.06
C GLU A 352 -5.07 16.93 -5.46
N ASP A 353 -6.25 17.19 -5.99
CA ASP A 353 -6.40 18.00 -7.18
C ASP A 353 -6.36 19.48 -6.80
N VAL A 354 -5.35 20.19 -7.31
CA VAL A 354 -5.10 21.58 -6.95
C VAL A 354 -6.29 22.48 -7.31
N GLN A 355 -6.85 22.33 -8.52
CA GLN A 355 -7.96 23.14 -8.97
C GLN A 355 -9.22 22.89 -8.13
N ALA A 356 -9.54 21.62 -7.89
CA ALA A 356 -10.66 21.26 -7.03
C ALA A 356 -10.47 21.75 -5.59
N ALA A 357 -9.24 21.74 -5.09
CA ALA A 357 -8.92 22.23 -3.74
C ALA A 357 -9.11 23.76 -3.64
N PHE A 358 -8.74 24.54 -4.66
CA PHE A 358 -9.03 25.97 -4.72
C PHE A 358 -10.53 26.25 -4.82
N LEU A 359 -11.24 25.54 -5.70
CA LEU A 359 -12.70 25.72 -5.86
C LEU A 359 -13.50 25.38 -4.61
N THR A 360 -12.97 24.53 -3.74
CA THR A 360 -13.61 24.12 -2.47
C THR A 360 -12.96 24.78 -1.25
N GLU A 361 -12.16 25.81 -1.45
CA GLU A 361 -11.50 26.60 -0.39
C GLU A 361 -10.64 25.76 0.57
N ARG A 362 -10.19 24.56 0.14
CA ARG A 362 -9.24 23.75 0.91
C ARG A 362 -7.81 24.27 0.76
N ILE A 363 -7.55 24.99 -0.32
CA ILE A 363 -6.34 25.79 -0.56
C ILE A 363 -6.77 27.21 -0.89
N THR A 364 -6.14 28.19 -0.27
CA THR A 364 -6.23 29.60 -0.64
C THR A 364 -4.86 30.18 -0.94
N SER A 365 -4.78 31.33 -1.57
CA SER A 365 -3.52 31.96 -1.92
C SER A 365 -3.61 33.48 -1.83
N THR A 366 -2.54 34.11 -1.37
CA THR A 366 -2.33 35.56 -1.40
C THR A 366 -1.53 35.99 -2.63
N THR A 367 -1.02 35.04 -3.42
CA THR A 367 -0.24 35.33 -4.65
C THR A 367 -1.18 35.65 -5.82
N TYR A 368 -0.89 36.75 -6.52
CA TYR A 368 -1.63 37.14 -7.71
C TYR A 368 -0.69 37.69 -8.80
N PRO A 369 -0.80 37.26 -10.08
CA PRO A 369 -1.65 36.14 -10.52
C PRO A 369 -1.14 34.78 -10.00
N LEU A 370 -2.06 33.86 -9.68
CA LEU A 370 -1.68 32.53 -9.24
C LEU A 370 -1.27 31.67 -10.46
N PRO A 371 -0.08 31.02 -10.45
CA PRO A 371 0.37 30.14 -11.54
C PRO A 371 -0.30 28.75 -11.41
N LEU A 372 -1.62 28.70 -11.56
CA LEU A 372 -2.44 27.51 -11.30
C LEU A 372 -2.03 26.32 -12.18
N ASP A 373 -1.78 26.55 -13.48
CA ASP A 373 -1.39 25.48 -14.42
C ASP A 373 -0.07 24.82 -14.00
N GLN A 374 0.88 25.63 -13.55
CA GLN A 374 2.18 25.13 -13.08
C GLN A 374 2.03 24.33 -11.77
N LEU A 375 1.22 24.81 -10.84
CA LEU A 375 0.89 24.06 -9.61
C LEU A 375 0.19 22.75 -9.93
N GLN A 376 -0.73 22.71 -10.89
CA GLN A 376 -1.39 21.49 -11.34
C GLN A 376 -0.40 20.49 -11.98
N GLN A 377 0.60 20.97 -12.73
CA GLN A 377 1.64 20.09 -13.29
C GLN A 377 2.51 19.48 -12.19
N ILE A 378 2.94 20.30 -11.21
CA ILE A 378 3.79 19.88 -10.09
C ILE A 378 3.07 18.86 -9.21
N PHE A 379 1.83 19.13 -8.86
CA PHE A 379 1.03 18.29 -7.93
C PHE A 379 -0.02 17.42 -8.64
N ARG A 380 0.24 17.10 -9.91
CA ARG A 380 -0.71 16.31 -10.71
C ARG A 380 -1.08 15.01 -10.01
N PRO A 381 -2.39 14.78 -9.69
CA PRO A 381 -2.83 13.53 -9.12
C PRO A 381 -2.57 12.35 -10.05
N ALA A 382 -2.25 11.21 -9.48
CA ALA A 382 -2.12 9.96 -10.20
C ALA A 382 -3.15 8.94 -9.73
N PRO A 383 -3.66 8.05 -10.60
CA PRO A 383 -4.49 6.94 -10.17
C PRO A 383 -3.64 5.95 -9.37
N TRP A 384 -3.95 5.80 -8.09
CA TRP A 384 -3.29 4.80 -7.26
C TRP A 384 -3.97 3.44 -7.42
N VAL A 385 -3.16 2.42 -7.55
CA VAL A 385 -3.57 1.01 -7.56
C VAL A 385 -2.92 0.33 -6.37
N HIS A 386 -3.62 -0.58 -5.78
CA HIS A 386 -3.13 -1.38 -4.68
C HIS A 386 -3.44 -2.85 -4.96
N HIS A 387 -2.42 -3.69 -4.89
CA HIS A 387 -2.52 -5.14 -5.00
C HIS A 387 -2.38 -5.77 -3.62
N TRP A 388 -3.06 -6.89 -3.39
CA TRP A 388 -2.92 -7.59 -2.12
C TRP A 388 -1.51 -8.12 -1.90
N LEU A 389 -0.80 -8.44 -2.99
CA LEU A 389 0.61 -8.83 -2.95
C LEU A 389 1.52 -7.78 -2.27
N GLU A 390 1.09 -6.53 -2.16
CA GLU A 390 1.84 -5.42 -1.56
C GLU A 390 1.60 -5.27 -0.05
N TRP A 391 0.68 -6.05 0.49
CA TRP A 391 0.44 -6.10 1.93
C TRP A 391 1.55 -6.93 2.59
N ILE A 392 2.54 -6.25 3.09
CA ILE A 392 3.63 -6.82 3.87
C ILE A 392 3.45 -6.37 5.31
#